data_0e615cc93f5b05834178b3f7cebe1577
#
_entry.id   0e615cc93f5b05834178b3f7cebe1577
#
_cell.length_a   1.000
_cell.length_b   1.000
_cell.length_c   1.000
_cell.angle_alpha   90.00
_cell.angle_beta   90.00
_cell.angle_gamma   90.00
#
_symmetry.space_group_name_H-M   'P 1'
#
loop_
_entity.id
_entity.type
_entity.pdbx_description
1 polymer ?
#
loop_
_entity_poly.entity_id
_entity_poly.type
_entity_poly.pdbx_seq_one_letter_code
_entity_poly.pdbx_strand_id
1 'polypeptide(L)'
;LSSLAGDCFVIHEAVQGDYGAQRPDGFVHYTAGAWPIGPAEVTAFSAGPLPDIGLPQARIVTGDAFVECPDHSLRLRDGLAGDLVDMETGAVAQVATRLGLPWSAIKATTDDANGESVSDFDANLLVASFRAAQAAEQAIRLM
;
A
#
# COMPACT_ATOMS: atom_id res chain seq x y z
N LEU A 1 -5.15 3.97 -13.10
CA LEU A 1 -3.85 4.45 -13.56
C LEU A 1 -2.97 3.23 -13.78
N SER A 2 -2.60 2.93 -15.03
CA SER A 2 -1.55 1.95 -15.28
C SER A 2 -0.24 2.63 -14.89
N SER A 3 0.37 2.22 -13.79
CA SER A 3 1.73 2.62 -13.45
C SER A 3 2.70 1.80 -14.30
N LEU A 4 3.74 2.43 -14.82
CA LEU A 4 4.82 1.69 -15.47
C LEU A 4 5.67 1.01 -14.38
N ALA A 5 6.16 -0.18 -14.67
CA ALA A 5 7.06 -0.88 -13.77
C ALA A 5 8.25 0.00 -13.37
N GLY A 6 8.48 0.12 -12.07
CA GLY A 6 9.50 0.99 -11.49
C GLY A 6 9.08 2.44 -11.25
N ASP A 7 7.83 2.83 -11.48
CA ASP A 7 7.34 4.12 -11.03
C ASP A 7 7.36 4.20 -9.51
N CYS A 8 7.89 5.31 -8.98
CA CYS A 8 8.02 5.51 -7.54
C CYS A 8 6.95 6.48 -7.02
N PHE A 9 6.50 6.22 -5.80
CA PHE A 9 5.46 6.99 -5.12
C PHE A 9 5.85 7.25 -3.67
N VAL A 10 5.51 8.43 -3.17
CA VAL A 10 5.50 8.72 -1.73
C VAL A 10 4.14 8.30 -1.18
N ILE A 11 4.15 7.45 -0.17
CA ILE A 11 2.90 7.01 0.45
C ILE A 11 2.44 8.05 1.46
N HIS A 12 1.26 8.62 1.23
CA HIS A 12 0.65 9.57 2.18
C HIS A 12 -0.28 8.87 3.18
N GLU A 13 -0.76 7.67 2.85
CA GLU A 13 -1.74 6.94 3.66
C GLU A 13 -1.70 5.44 3.36
N ALA A 14 -1.84 4.61 4.41
CA ALA A 14 -1.94 3.16 4.29
C ALA A 14 -3.23 2.63 4.90
N VAL A 15 -3.82 1.61 4.27
CA VAL A 15 -5.04 0.93 4.71
C VAL A 15 -4.78 -0.57 4.78
N GLN A 16 -5.25 -1.24 5.84
CA GLN A 16 -5.27 -2.70 5.89
C GLN A 16 -6.48 -3.23 5.13
N GLY A 17 -6.24 -3.85 3.97
CA GLY A 17 -7.29 -4.25 3.03
C GLY A 17 -7.95 -5.60 3.33
N ASP A 18 -7.33 -6.42 4.17
CA ASP A 18 -7.77 -7.78 4.49
C ASP A 18 -8.17 -7.97 5.96
N TYR A 19 -8.20 -6.89 6.75
CA TYR A 19 -8.66 -6.96 8.13
C TYR A 19 -10.17 -6.78 8.23
N GLY A 20 -10.87 -7.86 8.57
CA GLY A 20 -12.33 -7.83 8.61
C GLY A 20 -12.96 -9.19 8.85
N ALA A 21 -14.20 -9.34 8.45
CA ALA A 21 -14.95 -10.58 8.52
C ALA A 21 -15.57 -10.96 7.18
N GLN A 22 -15.36 -12.20 6.75
CA GLN A 22 -16.11 -12.77 5.62
C GLN A 22 -17.52 -13.11 6.07
N ARG A 23 -18.51 -12.53 5.41
CA ARG A 23 -19.94 -12.77 5.63
C ARG A 23 -20.58 -13.37 4.38
N PRO A 24 -21.81 -13.93 4.47
CA PRO A 24 -22.49 -14.50 3.28
C PRO A 24 -22.68 -13.50 2.13
N ASP A 25 -22.86 -12.23 2.44
CA ASP A 25 -23.09 -11.11 1.52
C ASP A 25 -21.83 -10.34 1.13
N GLY A 26 -20.65 -10.77 1.61
CA GLY A 26 -19.36 -10.15 1.24
C GLY A 26 -18.39 -9.97 2.40
N PHE A 27 -17.26 -9.32 2.12
CA PHE A 27 -16.26 -8.99 3.12
C PHE A 27 -16.58 -7.63 3.77
N VAL A 28 -16.57 -7.61 5.10
CA VAL A 28 -16.79 -6.39 5.91
C VAL A 28 -15.48 -6.02 6.56
N HIS A 29 -14.98 -4.83 6.24
CA HIS A 29 -13.76 -4.30 6.83
C HIS A 29 -13.99 -3.74 8.23
N TYR A 30 -13.00 -3.92 9.09
CA TYR A 30 -12.93 -3.32 10.42
C TYR A 30 -11.67 -2.51 10.59
N THR A 31 -11.65 -1.62 11.56
CA THR A 31 -10.43 -0.90 11.94
C THR A 31 -9.34 -1.90 12.31
N ALA A 32 -8.20 -1.81 11.65
CA ALA A 32 -7.07 -2.72 11.90
C ALA A 32 -6.65 -2.70 13.38
N GLY A 33 -6.57 -3.88 13.96
CA GLY A 33 -6.29 -4.08 15.38
C GLY A 33 -7.50 -3.92 16.33
N ALA A 34 -8.70 -3.63 15.81
CA ALA A 34 -9.94 -3.69 16.58
C ALA A 34 -10.58 -5.08 16.52
N TRP A 35 -11.55 -5.34 17.39
CA TRP A 35 -12.35 -6.57 17.32
C TRP A 35 -13.37 -6.47 16.19
N PRO A 36 -13.64 -7.57 15.44
CA PRO A 36 -14.60 -7.57 14.33
C PRO A 36 -16.08 -7.58 14.79
N ILE A 37 -16.39 -7.00 15.93
CA ILE A 37 -17.73 -6.83 16.50
C ILE A 37 -18.09 -5.35 16.71
N GLY A 38 -17.15 -4.45 16.40
CA GLY A 38 -17.36 -3.01 16.45
C GLY A 38 -17.99 -2.45 15.16
N PRO A 39 -18.01 -1.14 15.00
CA PRO A 39 -18.42 -0.51 13.75
C PRO A 39 -17.58 -1.02 12.57
N ALA A 40 -18.23 -1.24 11.44
CA ALA A 40 -17.55 -1.56 10.20
C ALA A 40 -16.92 -0.27 9.64
N GLU A 41 -15.69 -0.01 10.02
CA GLU A 41 -14.95 1.19 9.61
C GLU A 41 -13.59 0.79 9.04
N VAL A 42 -13.24 1.41 7.93
CA VAL A 42 -11.88 1.34 7.38
C VAL A 42 -11.08 2.49 7.95
N THR A 43 -10.03 2.18 8.69
CA THR A 43 -9.13 3.21 9.22
C THR A 43 -7.87 3.27 8.37
N ALA A 44 -7.60 4.47 7.89
CA ALA A 44 -6.35 4.77 7.23
C ALA A 44 -5.31 5.29 8.23
N PHE A 45 -4.08 4.89 8.05
CA PHE A 45 -2.93 5.36 8.81
C PHE A 45 -2.19 6.42 8.00
N SER A 46 -2.24 7.68 8.45
CA SER A 46 -1.56 8.78 7.75
C SER A 46 -0.05 8.71 7.95
N ALA A 47 0.70 8.87 6.88
CA ALA A 47 2.16 8.94 6.92
C ALA A 47 2.64 10.30 7.40
N GLY A 48 3.83 10.34 7.96
CA GLY A 48 4.56 11.58 8.24
C GLY A 48 5.06 12.24 6.95
N PRO A 49 5.31 13.57 6.99
CA PRO A 49 5.79 14.27 5.81
C PRO A 49 7.21 13.84 5.43
N LEU A 50 7.46 13.73 4.14
CA LEU A 50 8.80 13.65 3.55
C LEU A 50 9.13 14.96 2.84
N PRO A 51 10.42 15.31 2.69
CA PRO A 51 10.83 16.38 1.78
C PRO A 51 10.26 16.14 0.37
N ASP A 52 9.95 17.24 -0.32
CA ASP A 52 9.53 17.14 -1.72
C ASP A 52 10.69 16.66 -2.60
N ILE A 53 10.55 15.47 -3.14
CA ILE A 53 11.51 14.84 -4.06
C ILE A 53 10.94 14.70 -5.48
N GLY A 54 9.82 15.39 -5.77
CA GLY A 54 9.20 15.39 -7.10
C GLY A 54 8.46 14.10 -7.45
N LEU A 55 8.14 13.24 -6.48
CA LEU A 55 7.38 12.02 -6.70
C LEU A 55 5.88 12.22 -6.43
N PRO A 56 5.01 11.54 -7.19
CA PRO A 56 3.58 11.54 -6.91
C PRO A 56 3.28 10.87 -5.56
N GLN A 57 2.19 11.32 -4.94
CA GLN A 57 1.67 10.69 -3.73
C GLN A 57 0.68 9.59 -4.07
N ALA A 58 0.62 8.56 -3.24
CA ALA A 58 -0.30 7.45 -3.40
C ALA A 58 -0.85 6.97 -2.04
N ARG A 59 -2.09 6.47 -2.06
CA ARG A 59 -2.69 5.67 -0.99
C ARG A 59 -2.43 4.20 -1.27
N ILE A 60 -1.91 3.47 -0.28
CA ILE A 60 -1.59 2.06 -0.43
C ILE A 60 -2.55 1.17 0.37
N VAL A 61 -2.98 0.08 -0.25
CA VAL A 61 -3.77 -0.96 0.42
C VAL A 61 -2.88 -2.17 0.65
N THR A 62 -2.72 -2.55 1.92
CA THR A 62 -1.88 -3.67 2.34
C THR A 62 -2.72 -4.88 2.67
N GLY A 63 -2.29 -6.07 2.27
CA GLY A 63 -2.89 -7.34 2.65
C GLY A 63 -1.92 -8.50 2.50
N ASP A 64 -2.21 -9.62 3.14
CA ASP A 64 -1.35 -10.82 3.13
C ASP A 64 -1.49 -11.67 1.84
N ALA A 65 -2.34 -11.23 0.90
CA ALA A 65 -2.52 -11.90 -0.38
C ALA A 65 -1.86 -11.14 -1.51
N PHE A 66 -1.06 -11.83 -2.33
CA PHE A 66 -0.54 -11.28 -3.57
C PHE A 66 -1.69 -11.06 -4.57
N VAL A 67 -1.82 -9.85 -5.11
CA VAL A 67 -2.96 -9.48 -5.96
C VAL A 67 -2.66 -9.77 -7.42
N GLU A 68 -3.21 -10.86 -7.94
CA GLU A 68 -3.08 -11.29 -9.35
C GLU A 68 -4.40 -11.21 -10.13
N CYS A 69 -5.48 -10.80 -9.49
CA CYS A 69 -6.82 -10.82 -10.08
C CYS A 69 -7.30 -9.39 -10.37
N PRO A 70 -7.56 -9.02 -11.63
CA PRO A 70 -8.05 -7.69 -12.00
C PRO A 70 -9.32 -7.28 -11.24
N ASP A 71 -10.27 -8.21 -11.06
CA ASP A 71 -11.50 -7.92 -10.31
C ASP A 71 -11.22 -7.62 -8.83
N HIS A 72 -10.21 -8.28 -8.23
CA HIS A 72 -9.81 -8.00 -6.86
C HIS A 72 -9.11 -6.65 -6.76
N SER A 73 -8.19 -6.36 -7.68
CA SER A 73 -7.53 -5.06 -7.79
C SER A 73 -8.54 -3.91 -7.91
N LEU A 74 -9.56 -4.07 -8.79
CA LEU A 74 -10.64 -3.10 -8.93
C LEU A 74 -11.44 -2.90 -7.64
N ARG A 75 -11.76 -3.98 -6.91
CA ARG A 75 -12.46 -3.87 -5.62
C ARG A 75 -11.66 -3.12 -4.56
N LEU A 76 -10.34 -3.34 -4.50
CA LEU A 76 -9.47 -2.60 -3.57
C LEU A 76 -9.41 -1.12 -3.95
N ARG A 77 -9.29 -0.81 -5.24
CA ARG A 77 -9.30 0.56 -5.73
C ARG A 77 -10.62 1.27 -5.44
N ASP A 78 -11.74 0.66 -5.82
CA ASP A 78 -13.05 1.31 -5.76
C ASP A 78 -13.62 1.30 -4.33
N GLY A 79 -13.36 0.25 -3.54
CA GLY A 79 -13.87 0.10 -2.18
C GLY A 79 -13.01 0.78 -1.11
N LEU A 80 -11.69 0.87 -1.31
CA LEU A 80 -10.75 1.40 -0.33
C LEU A 80 -9.98 2.64 -0.84
N ALA A 81 -10.32 3.14 -2.02
CA ALA A 81 -9.63 4.24 -2.71
C ALA A 81 -8.11 4.00 -2.84
N GLY A 82 -7.70 2.74 -3.08
CA GLY A 82 -6.30 2.36 -3.21
C GLY A 82 -5.72 2.73 -4.57
N ASP A 83 -4.57 3.36 -4.58
CA ASP A 83 -3.78 3.61 -5.78
C ASP A 83 -2.79 2.48 -6.04
N LEU A 84 -2.26 1.90 -4.96
CA LEU A 84 -1.27 0.83 -4.94
C LEU A 84 -1.68 -0.29 -3.98
N VAL A 85 -1.10 -1.47 -4.19
CA VAL A 85 -1.21 -2.62 -3.28
C VAL A 85 0.17 -3.11 -2.87
N ASP A 86 0.30 -3.57 -1.61
CA ASP A 86 1.49 -4.23 -1.11
C ASP A 86 1.17 -5.21 0.03
N MET A 87 2.19 -5.77 0.65
CA MET A 87 2.04 -6.76 1.73
C MET A 87 2.66 -6.30 3.06
N GLU A 88 3.20 -5.08 3.18
CA GLU A 88 3.99 -4.68 4.36
C GLU A 88 3.59 -3.33 4.97
N THR A 89 3.28 -2.33 4.15
CA THR A 89 3.19 -0.92 4.60
C THR A 89 2.13 -0.72 5.68
N GLY A 90 0.96 -1.34 5.54
CA GLY A 90 -0.12 -1.23 6.54
C GLY A 90 0.28 -1.78 7.90
N ALA A 91 1.03 -2.88 7.95
CA ALA A 91 1.53 -3.45 9.21
C ALA A 91 2.53 -2.51 9.90
N VAL A 92 3.47 -1.94 9.13
CA VAL A 92 4.43 -0.93 9.66
C VAL A 92 3.69 0.30 10.16
N ALA A 93 2.76 0.83 9.38
CA ALA A 93 1.96 2.00 9.73
C ALA A 93 1.14 1.80 11.01
N GLN A 94 0.49 0.63 11.15
CA GLN A 94 -0.27 0.27 12.34
C GLN A 94 0.60 0.22 13.59
N VAL A 95 1.76 -0.43 13.53
CA VAL A 95 2.68 -0.55 14.66
C VAL A 95 3.23 0.83 15.03
N ALA A 96 3.70 1.61 14.06
CA ALA A 96 4.22 2.94 14.29
C ALA A 96 3.18 3.86 14.96
N THR A 97 1.95 3.85 14.44
CA THR A 97 0.83 4.63 14.99
C THR A 97 0.54 4.23 16.44
N ARG A 98 0.53 2.93 16.77
CA ARG A 98 0.33 2.46 18.14
C ARG A 98 1.42 2.87 19.10
N LEU A 99 2.64 3.00 18.61
CA LEU A 99 3.80 3.45 19.39
C LEU A 99 3.93 4.97 19.44
N GLY A 100 3.07 5.73 18.75
CA GLY A 100 3.19 7.18 18.64
C GLY A 100 4.42 7.64 17.84
N LEU A 101 4.92 6.79 16.94
CA LEU A 101 6.07 7.08 16.10
C LEU A 101 5.61 7.57 14.72
N PRO A 102 6.26 8.60 14.15
CA PRO A 102 6.05 8.94 12.74
C PRO A 102 6.59 7.83 11.84
N TRP A 103 5.93 7.62 10.71
CA TRP A 103 6.37 6.70 9.68
C TRP A 103 6.24 7.35 8.31
N SER A 104 7.03 6.91 7.36
CA SER A 104 6.95 7.34 5.96
C SER A 104 7.37 6.17 5.09
N ALA A 105 6.86 6.13 3.86
CA ALA A 105 7.20 5.08 2.91
C ALA A 105 7.34 5.64 1.49
N ILE A 106 8.27 5.05 0.74
CA ILE A 106 8.42 5.20 -0.70
C ILE A 106 8.30 3.81 -1.30
N LYS A 107 7.45 3.65 -2.28
CA LYS A 107 7.22 2.37 -2.97
C LYS A 107 7.48 2.53 -4.46
N ALA A 108 7.99 1.47 -5.08
CA ALA A 108 8.10 1.37 -6.52
C ALA A 108 7.27 0.19 -7.02
N THR A 109 6.57 0.38 -8.13
CA THR A 109 5.72 -0.65 -8.72
C THR A 109 6.54 -1.70 -9.45
N THR A 110 6.18 -2.97 -9.29
CA THR A 110 6.76 -4.10 -10.03
C THR A 110 5.82 -4.59 -11.11
N ASP A 111 4.53 -4.46 -10.91
CA ASP A 111 3.45 -5.01 -11.74
C ASP A 111 2.18 -4.17 -11.62
N ASP A 112 1.19 -4.47 -12.46
CA ASP A 112 -0.09 -3.75 -12.54
C ASP A 112 -1.24 -4.48 -11.81
N ALA A 113 -0.98 -5.56 -11.07
CA ALA A 113 -1.99 -6.41 -10.44
C ALA A 113 -3.08 -6.91 -11.43
N ASN A 114 -2.67 -7.28 -12.65
CA ASN A 114 -3.55 -7.50 -13.82
C ASN A 114 -3.68 -8.97 -14.26
N GLY A 115 -3.14 -9.93 -13.50
CA GLY A 115 -3.13 -11.35 -13.83
C GLY A 115 -1.83 -11.87 -14.46
N GLU A 116 -0.90 -10.98 -14.82
CA GLU A 116 0.47 -11.30 -15.24
C GLU A 116 1.51 -10.92 -14.17
N SER A 117 1.03 -10.57 -12.97
CA SER A 117 1.80 -9.95 -11.90
C SER A 117 3.01 -10.77 -11.45
N VAL A 118 2.98 -12.11 -11.47
CA VAL A 118 4.12 -12.95 -11.05
C VAL A 118 5.29 -12.79 -12.01
N SER A 119 5.04 -12.84 -13.32
CA SER A 119 6.10 -12.69 -14.33
C SER A 119 6.65 -11.27 -14.34
N ASP A 120 5.78 -10.27 -14.20
CA ASP A 120 6.15 -8.88 -14.16
C ASP A 120 6.93 -8.53 -12.90
N PHE A 121 6.51 -9.05 -11.74
CA PHE A 121 7.21 -8.89 -10.47
C PHE A 121 8.66 -9.41 -10.58
N ASP A 122 8.85 -10.64 -11.05
CA ASP A 122 10.18 -11.24 -11.15
C ASP A 122 11.07 -10.45 -12.14
N ALA A 123 10.52 -10.04 -13.27
CA ALA A 123 11.25 -9.27 -14.28
C ALA A 123 11.64 -7.85 -13.81
N ASN A 124 10.80 -7.21 -13.00
CA ASN A 124 10.94 -5.79 -12.65
C ASN A 124 11.49 -5.55 -11.24
N LEU A 125 11.54 -6.57 -10.37
CA LEU A 125 11.92 -6.46 -8.96
C LEU A 125 13.23 -5.70 -8.75
N LEU A 126 14.27 -6.04 -9.51
CA LEU A 126 15.59 -5.42 -9.35
C LEU A 126 15.56 -3.92 -9.69
N VAL A 127 14.89 -3.56 -10.78
CA VAL A 127 14.79 -2.15 -11.22
C VAL A 127 13.93 -1.34 -10.25
N ALA A 128 12.79 -1.88 -9.82
CA ALA A 128 11.90 -1.25 -8.85
C ALA A 128 12.60 -1.03 -7.51
N SER A 129 13.29 -2.05 -6.99
CA SER A 129 14.06 -1.96 -5.74
C SER A 129 15.15 -0.90 -5.81
N PHE A 130 15.88 -0.83 -6.91
CA PHE A 130 16.93 0.18 -7.10
C PHE A 130 16.35 1.60 -7.14
N ARG A 131 15.25 1.82 -7.86
CA ARG A 131 14.58 3.13 -7.93
C ARG A 131 14.02 3.55 -6.58
N ALA A 132 13.38 2.64 -5.84
CA ALA A 132 12.89 2.92 -4.49
C ALA A 132 14.03 3.30 -3.54
N ALA A 133 15.16 2.59 -3.60
CA ALA A 133 16.33 2.90 -2.78
C ALA A 133 16.94 4.27 -3.13
N GLN A 134 17.05 4.63 -4.40
CA GLN A 134 17.53 5.95 -4.83
C GLN A 134 16.60 7.07 -4.34
N ALA A 135 15.29 6.90 -4.47
CA ALA A 135 14.31 7.88 -4.00
C ALA A 135 14.36 8.05 -2.46
N ALA A 136 14.52 6.94 -1.73
CA ALA A 136 14.68 6.97 -0.28
C ALA A 136 15.99 7.69 0.13
N GLU A 137 17.10 7.42 -0.55
CA GLU A 137 18.36 8.11 -0.32
C GLU A 137 18.23 9.63 -0.56
N GLN A 138 17.56 10.03 -1.65
CA GLN A 138 17.30 11.43 -1.95
C GLN A 138 16.49 12.11 -0.84
N ALA A 139 15.41 11.47 -0.36
CA ALA A 139 14.60 12.00 0.73
C ALA A 139 15.41 12.17 2.02
N ILE A 140 16.21 11.16 2.40
CA ILE A 140 17.06 11.19 3.61
C ILE A 140 18.10 12.32 3.55
N ARG A 141 18.70 12.57 2.38
CA ARG A 141 19.69 13.64 2.20
C ARG A 141 19.10 15.05 2.35
N LEU A 142 17.78 15.19 2.20
CA LEU A 142 17.07 16.47 2.32
C LEU A 142 16.46 16.69 3.73
N MET A 143 16.49 15.69 4.60
CA MET A 143 16.05 15.77 6.00
C MET A 143 17.14 16.40 6.89
#